data_e0531f5654a896f4bd4813af27ac3301
#
_entry.id   e0531f5654a896f4bd4813af27ac3301
#
_cell.length_a   1.000
_cell.length_b   1.000
_cell.length_c   1.000
_cell.angle_alpha   90.00
_cell.angle_beta   90.00
_cell.angle_gamma   90.00
#
_symmetry.space_group_name_H-M   'P 1'
#
loop_
_entity.id
_entity.type
_entity.pdbx_description
1 polymer ?
#
loop_
_entity_poly.entity_id
_entity_poly.type
_entity_poly.pdbx_seq_one_letter_code
_entity_poly.pdbx_strand_id
1 'polypeptide(L)'
;MLSKICRKVKELGIKIDYIEMEDNGHFGIFNNLPIILINQNLNKLDTSLTILHETAHFLNQDCEKRITNHFQNNNIEYEANRYMIQVVMKMLDEQYDFTPDTNYQQIIDNLNLPYHLDGVIIDEFNNIISDKFGS
;
A
#
# COMPACT_ATOMS: atom_id res chain seq x y z
N MET A 1 11.99 -3.43 5.10
CA MET A 1 10.65 -2.91 4.79
C MET A 1 9.55 -3.91 5.14
N LEU A 2 9.57 -5.12 4.60
CA LEU A 2 8.53 -6.12 4.81
C LEU A 2 8.33 -6.47 6.29
N SER A 3 9.40 -6.73 7.03
CA SER A 3 9.33 -7.08 8.45
C SER A 3 8.64 -5.99 9.28
N LYS A 4 8.94 -4.73 8.98
CA LYS A 4 8.34 -3.60 9.68
C LYS A 4 6.85 -3.49 9.38
N ILE A 5 6.46 -3.71 8.13
CA ILE A 5 5.06 -3.70 7.70
C ILE A 5 4.30 -4.82 8.42
N CYS A 6 4.83 -6.04 8.41
CA CYS A 6 4.19 -7.18 9.06
C CYS A 6 3.98 -6.94 10.56
N ARG A 7 4.97 -6.34 11.23
CA ARG A 7 4.86 -6.03 12.66
C ARG A 7 3.72 -5.04 12.93
N LYS A 8 3.65 -3.96 12.14
CA LYS A 8 2.61 -2.96 12.28
C LYS A 8 1.22 -3.54 12.04
N VAL A 9 1.10 -4.40 11.05
CA VAL A 9 -0.17 -5.05 10.71
C VAL A 9 -0.63 -5.97 11.83
N LYS A 10 0.30 -6.73 12.42
CA LYS A 10 0.00 -7.57 13.59
C LYS A 10 -0.47 -6.74 14.78
N GLU A 11 0.12 -5.57 14.98
CA GLU A 11 -0.28 -4.65 16.06
C GLU A 11 -1.72 -4.17 15.88
N LEU A 12 -2.21 -4.11 14.64
CA LEU A 12 -3.60 -3.78 14.34
C LEU A 12 -4.55 -4.96 14.59
N GLY A 13 -4.02 -6.13 14.94
CA GLY A 13 -4.82 -7.34 15.17
C GLY A 13 -5.14 -8.11 13.90
N ILE A 14 -4.45 -7.85 12.80
CA ILE A 14 -4.68 -8.51 11.53
C ILE A 14 -3.73 -9.69 11.39
N LYS A 15 -4.29 -10.84 10.99
CA LYS A 15 -3.49 -12.03 10.67
C LYS A 15 -3.11 -12.00 9.18
N ILE A 16 -1.88 -12.37 8.86
CA ILE A 16 -1.40 -12.49 7.50
C ILE A 16 -1.11 -13.95 7.21
N ASP A 17 -1.74 -14.50 6.18
CA ASP A 17 -1.50 -15.86 5.70
C ASP A 17 -1.04 -15.85 4.25
N TYR A 18 -0.07 -16.70 3.93
CA TYR A 18 0.47 -16.86 2.58
C TYR A 18 -0.08 -18.12 1.98
N ILE A 19 -0.77 -18.01 0.85
CA ILE A 19 -1.43 -19.14 0.21
C ILE A 19 -1.22 -19.12 -1.30
N GLU A 20 -1.49 -20.23 -1.95
CA GLU A 20 -1.57 -20.31 -3.41
C GLU A 20 -2.86 -19.62 -3.85
N MET A 21 -2.75 -18.60 -4.72
CA MET A 21 -3.93 -17.90 -5.24
C MET A 21 -3.58 -17.20 -6.55
N GLU A 22 -4.58 -16.84 -7.33
CA GLU A 22 -4.39 -16.16 -8.62
C GLU A 22 -4.08 -14.68 -8.43
N ASP A 23 -4.81 -14.01 -7.56
CA ASP A 23 -4.63 -12.59 -7.27
C ASP A 23 -3.42 -12.38 -6.37
N ASN A 24 -2.99 -11.14 -6.21
CA ASN A 24 -1.89 -10.80 -5.31
C ASN A 24 -2.27 -10.97 -3.85
N GLY A 25 -3.47 -10.54 -3.47
CA GLY A 25 -3.93 -10.66 -2.09
C GLY A 25 -5.40 -10.31 -1.94
N HIS A 26 -5.90 -10.56 -0.75
CA HIS A 26 -7.30 -10.28 -0.43
C HIS A 26 -7.44 -10.06 1.08
N PHE A 27 -8.22 -9.05 1.45
CA PHE A 27 -8.59 -8.80 2.84
C PHE A 27 -9.99 -9.35 3.10
N GLY A 28 -10.17 -9.99 4.24
CA GLY A 28 -11.47 -10.48 4.67
C GLY A 28 -11.57 -10.57 6.19
N ILE A 29 -12.79 -10.76 6.67
CA ILE A 29 -13.05 -11.01 8.08
C ILE A 29 -13.61 -12.43 8.19
N PHE A 30 -12.95 -13.25 8.98
CA PHE A 30 -13.31 -14.65 9.16
C PHE A 30 -13.43 -14.94 10.66
N ASN A 31 -14.60 -15.36 11.11
CA ASN A 31 -14.91 -15.57 12.53
C ASN A 31 -14.56 -14.34 13.39
N ASN A 32 -14.94 -13.17 12.91
CA ASN A 32 -14.67 -11.87 13.54
C ASN A 32 -13.17 -11.49 13.61
N LEU A 33 -12.30 -12.23 12.89
CA LEU A 33 -10.88 -11.93 12.83
C LEU A 33 -10.52 -11.36 11.47
N PRO A 34 -9.86 -10.21 11.41
CA PRO A 34 -9.38 -9.68 10.13
C PRO A 34 -8.18 -10.49 9.65
N ILE A 35 -8.22 -10.89 8.40
CA ILE A 35 -7.17 -11.71 7.79
C ILE A 35 -6.82 -11.12 6.43
N ILE A 36 -5.51 -11.00 6.16
CA ILE A 36 -4.99 -10.69 4.83
C ILE A 36 -4.40 -11.97 4.27
N LEU A 37 -4.92 -12.39 3.12
CA LEU A 37 -4.37 -13.50 2.36
C LEU A 37 -3.43 -12.94 1.30
N ILE A 38 -2.23 -13.49 1.21
CA ILE A 38 -1.20 -13.03 0.28
C ILE A 38 -0.77 -14.19 -0.60
N ASN A 39 -0.64 -13.92 -1.89
CA ASN A 39 -0.09 -14.88 -2.84
C ASN A 39 1.36 -15.19 -2.45
N GLN A 40 1.60 -16.45 -2.12
CA GLN A 40 2.91 -16.90 -1.61
C GLN A 40 4.03 -16.79 -2.64
N ASN A 41 3.69 -16.59 -3.93
CA ASN A 41 4.65 -16.55 -5.03
C ASN A 41 5.16 -15.13 -5.34
N LEU A 42 4.67 -14.10 -4.63
CA LEU A 42 5.12 -12.74 -4.84
C LEU A 42 6.53 -12.52 -4.30
N ASN A 43 7.29 -11.61 -4.92
CA ASN A 43 8.56 -11.15 -4.36
C ASN A 43 8.32 -10.28 -3.12
N LYS A 44 9.39 -9.91 -2.43
CA LYS A 44 9.27 -9.15 -1.17
C LYS A 44 8.63 -7.78 -1.36
N LEU A 45 8.98 -7.08 -2.44
CA LEU A 45 8.40 -5.76 -2.69
C LEU A 45 6.91 -5.85 -2.97
N ASP A 46 6.51 -6.75 -3.87
CA ASP A 46 5.10 -6.91 -4.21
C ASP A 46 4.29 -7.41 -3.01
N THR A 47 4.87 -8.27 -2.19
CA THR A 47 4.27 -8.70 -0.93
C THR A 47 4.02 -7.50 -0.02
N SER A 48 5.03 -6.64 0.15
CA SER A 48 4.94 -5.44 0.98
C SER A 48 3.84 -4.50 0.49
N LEU A 49 3.83 -4.23 -0.81
CA LEU A 49 2.83 -3.34 -1.40
C LEU A 49 1.42 -3.91 -1.26
N THR A 50 1.27 -5.21 -1.48
CA THR A 50 -0.04 -5.88 -1.37
C THR A 50 -0.55 -5.85 0.06
N ILE A 51 0.30 -6.14 1.04
CA ILE A 51 -0.10 -6.07 2.46
C ILE A 51 -0.59 -4.67 2.82
N LEU A 52 0.11 -3.62 2.37
CA LEU A 52 -0.29 -2.25 2.63
C LEU A 52 -1.63 -1.92 1.97
N HIS A 53 -1.83 -2.36 0.73
CA HIS A 53 -3.07 -2.14 0.01
C HIS A 53 -4.25 -2.79 0.73
N GLU A 54 -4.10 -4.05 1.15
CA GLU A 54 -5.16 -4.78 1.86
C GLU A 54 -5.38 -4.23 3.27
N THR A 55 -4.33 -3.74 3.92
CA THR A 55 -4.45 -3.05 5.22
C THR A 55 -5.31 -1.79 5.08
N ALA A 56 -5.19 -1.06 3.98
CA ALA A 56 -6.02 0.10 3.72
C ALA A 56 -7.51 -0.27 3.69
N HIS A 57 -7.85 -1.40 3.08
CA HIS A 57 -9.24 -1.88 3.07
C HIS A 57 -9.75 -2.14 4.49
N PHE A 58 -8.92 -2.69 5.36
CA PHE A 58 -9.28 -2.87 6.77
C PHE A 58 -9.51 -1.52 7.45
N LEU A 59 -8.57 -0.58 7.30
CA LEU A 59 -8.65 0.73 7.96
C LEU A 59 -9.85 1.55 7.47
N ASN A 60 -10.23 1.38 6.21
CA ASN A 60 -11.36 2.07 5.61
C ASN A 60 -12.69 1.30 5.81
N GLN A 61 -12.65 0.14 6.46
CA GLN A 61 -13.83 -0.71 6.71
C GLN A 61 -14.53 -1.12 5.40
N ASP A 62 -13.75 -1.40 4.36
CA ASP A 62 -14.30 -1.64 3.02
C ASP A 62 -15.11 -2.93 2.93
N CYS A 63 -14.87 -3.90 3.81
CA CYS A 63 -15.67 -5.13 3.87
C CYS A 63 -17.13 -4.87 4.25
N GLU A 64 -17.40 -3.78 4.96
CA GLU A 64 -18.72 -3.40 5.43
C GLU A 64 -19.45 -2.47 4.46
N LYS A 65 -18.73 -1.93 3.47
CA LYS A 65 -19.29 -0.99 2.49
C LYS A 65 -20.03 -1.74 1.41
N ARG A 66 -21.19 -1.22 1.03
CA ARG A 66 -21.91 -1.72 -0.14
C ARG A 66 -21.31 -1.08 -1.38
N ILE A 67 -20.84 -1.92 -2.29
CA ILE A 67 -20.39 -1.47 -3.60
C ILE A 67 -21.58 -1.56 -4.54
N THR A 68 -22.21 -0.42 -4.83
CA THR A 68 -23.43 -0.38 -5.63
C THR A 68 -23.20 -0.02 -7.08
N ASN A 69 -21.99 0.44 -7.43
CA ASN A 69 -21.64 0.78 -8.80
C ASN A 69 -20.13 0.80 -9.02
N HIS A 70 -19.75 0.85 -10.27
CA HIS A 70 -18.35 0.83 -10.69
C HIS A 70 -17.55 2.02 -10.16
N PHE A 71 -18.19 3.20 -10.10
CA PHE A 71 -17.55 4.42 -9.61
C PHE A 71 -17.13 4.30 -8.14
N GLN A 72 -18.02 3.75 -7.30
CA GLN A 72 -17.70 3.54 -5.88
C GLN A 72 -16.56 2.55 -5.69
N ASN A 73 -16.55 1.48 -6.49
CA ASN A 73 -15.46 0.50 -6.44
C ASN A 73 -14.13 1.14 -6.81
N ASN A 74 -14.10 1.97 -7.86
CA ASN A 74 -12.87 2.66 -8.26
C ASN A 74 -12.37 3.62 -7.18
N ASN A 75 -13.28 4.30 -6.48
CA ASN A 75 -12.93 5.18 -5.37
C ASN A 75 -12.29 4.42 -4.22
N ILE A 76 -12.86 3.29 -3.85
CA ILE A 76 -12.34 2.42 -2.78
C ILE A 76 -10.93 1.96 -3.13
N GLU A 77 -10.72 1.50 -4.36
CA GLU A 77 -9.41 1.03 -4.82
C GLU A 77 -8.40 2.18 -4.91
N TYR A 78 -8.82 3.37 -5.36
CA TYR A 78 -7.95 4.53 -5.41
C TYR A 78 -7.45 4.91 -4.01
N GLU A 79 -8.32 4.93 -3.02
CA GLU A 79 -7.94 5.28 -1.65
C GLU A 79 -7.00 4.23 -1.05
N ALA A 80 -7.22 2.95 -1.35
CA ALA A 80 -6.33 1.89 -0.89
C ALA A 80 -4.94 2.03 -1.53
N ASN A 81 -4.86 2.33 -2.82
CA ASN A 81 -3.60 2.57 -3.50
C ASN A 81 -2.88 3.79 -2.96
N ARG A 82 -3.62 4.85 -2.68
CA ARG A 82 -3.05 6.07 -2.12
C ARG A 82 -2.42 5.82 -0.75
N TYR A 83 -3.12 5.11 0.13
CA TYR A 83 -2.57 4.71 1.43
C TYR A 83 -1.29 3.91 1.27
N MET A 84 -1.31 2.90 0.41
CA MET A 84 -0.15 2.05 0.12
C MET A 84 1.05 2.90 -0.29
N ILE A 85 0.86 3.84 -1.22
CA ILE A 85 1.93 4.71 -1.72
C ILE A 85 2.42 5.66 -0.62
N GLN A 86 1.52 6.23 0.18
CA GLN A 86 1.92 7.11 1.29
C GLN A 86 2.85 6.39 2.26
N VAL A 87 2.51 5.16 2.63
CA VAL A 87 3.32 4.41 3.60
C VAL A 87 4.66 4.00 3.00
N VAL A 88 4.64 3.44 1.78
CA VAL A 88 5.89 2.97 1.16
C VAL A 88 6.85 4.14 0.88
N MET A 89 6.32 5.29 0.46
CA MET A 89 7.18 6.46 0.20
C MET A 89 7.81 6.99 1.48
N LYS A 90 7.09 7.00 2.59
CA LYS A 90 7.68 7.39 3.88
C LYS A 90 8.77 6.43 4.31
N MET A 91 8.58 5.13 4.12
CA MET A 91 9.60 4.14 4.44
C MET A 91 10.84 4.29 3.57
N LEU A 92 10.65 4.59 2.28
CA LEU A 92 11.78 4.85 1.38
C LEU A 92 12.52 6.12 1.77
N ASP A 93 11.81 7.16 2.19
CA ASP A 93 12.45 8.39 2.66
C ASP A 93 13.28 8.12 3.92
N GLU A 94 12.78 7.33 4.85
CA GLU A 94 13.55 6.95 6.05
C GLU A 94 14.84 6.21 5.69
N GLN A 95 14.80 5.40 4.65
CA GLN A 95 15.95 4.59 4.23
C GLN A 95 16.96 5.38 3.38
N TYR A 96 16.47 6.20 2.45
CA TYR A 96 17.31 6.85 1.44
C TYR A 96 17.46 8.36 1.62
N ASP A 97 16.73 8.97 2.55
CA ASP A 97 16.80 10.40 2.87
C ASP A 97 16.58 11.27 1.62
N PHE A 98 15.35 11.35 1.16
CA PHE A 98 14.98 12.11 -0.04
C PHE A 98 15.40 13.57 0.05
N THR A 99 15.86 14.12 -1.06
CA THR A 99 16.19 15.53 -1.23
C THR A 99 15.47 16.08 -2.46
N PRO A 100 15.45 17.40 -2.68
CA PRO A 100 14.86 17.96 -3.91
C PRO A 100 15.52 17.42 -5.19
N ASP A 101 16.75 16.92 -5.09
CA ASP A 101 17.49 16.39 -6.24
C ASP A 101 17.29 14.89 -6.44
N THR A 102 16.57 14.22 -5.55
CA THR A 102 16.28 12.78 -5.68
C THR A 102 15.51 12.53 -6.98
N ASN A 103 15.94 11.52 -7.73
CA ASN A 103 15.29 11.14 -8.98
C ASN A 103 14.03 10.30 -8.71
N TYR A 104 12.88 10.96 -8.67
CA TYR A 104 11.62 10.25 -8.39
C TYR A 104 11.21 9.30 -9.52
N GLN A 105 11.69 9.51 -10.75
CA GLN A 105 11.42 8.57 -11.84
C GLN A 105 12.03 7.20 -11.55
N GLN A 106 13.19 7.15 -10.93
CA GLN A 106 13.80 5.90 -10.52
C GLN A 106 12.94 5.19 -9.46
N ILE A 107 12.32 5.95 -8.54
CA ILE A 107 11.39 5.39 -7.56
C ILE A 107 10.19 4.77 -8.26
N ILE A 108 9.59 5.49 -9.22
CA ILE A 108 8.47 5.01 -10.01
C ILE A 108 8.82 3.71 -10.71
N ASP A 109 9.97 3.67 -11.37
CA ASP A 109 10.44 2.50 -12.10
C ASP A 109 10.66 1.30 -11.18
N ASN A 110 11.23 1.53 -10.00
CA ASN A 110 11.53 0.46 -9.05
C ASN A 110 10.28 -0.11 -8.38
N LEU A 111 9.28 0.73 -8.10
CA LEU A 111 8.02 0.27 -7.52
C LEU A 111 7.20 -0.53 -8.52
N ASN A 112 7.34 -0.23 -9.81
CA ASN A 112 6.69 -0.94 -10.91
C ASN A 112 5.17 -1.10 -10.69
N LEU A 113 4.52 -0.06 -10.22
CA LEU A 113 3.07 -0.01 -10.07
C LEU A 113 2.41 0.35 -11.40
N PRO A 114 1.09 0.11 -11.56
CA PRO A 114 0.40 0.55 -12.76
C PRO A 114 0.62 2.04 -13.02
N TYR A 115 0.81 2.41 -14.30
CA TYR A 115 1.22 3.76 -14.68
C TYR A 115 0.26 4.85 -14.21
N HIS A 116 -1.02 4.52 -14.05
CA HIS A 116 -2.00 5.51 -13.58
C HIS A 116 -1.76 5.95 -12.13
N LEU A 117 -0.88 5.26 -11.41
CA LEU A 117 -0.49 5.63 -10.05
C LEU A 117 0.77 6.50 -9.99
N ASP A 118 1.43 6.75 -11.13
CA ASP A 118 2.65 7.55 -11.17
C ASP A 118 2.42 8.94 -10.57
N GLY A 119 1.28 9.58 -10.88
CA GLY A 119 0.93 10.88 -10.33
C GLY A 119 0.81 10.88 -8.80
N VAL A 120 0.31 9.79 -8.24
CA VAL A 120 0.19 9.67 -6.77
C VAL A 120 1.58 9.58 -6.13
N ILE A 121 2.50 8.87 -6.76
CA ILE A 121 3.89 8.77 -6.31
C ILE A 121 4.56 10.14 -6.34
N ILE A 122 4.40 10.87 -7.44
CA ILE A 122 4.99 12.21 -7.62
C ILE A 122 4.42 13.18 -6.56
N ASP A 123 3.11 13.17 -6.35
CA ASP A 123 2.48 14.03 -5.36
C ASP A 123 3.00 13.73 -3.97
N GLU A 124 3.13 12.47 -3.62
CA GLU A 124 3.63 12.08 -2.30
C GLU A 124 5.10 12.44 -2.13
N PHE A 125 5.91 12.26 -3.17
CA PHE A 125 7.30 12.71 -3.15
C PHE A 125 7.38 14.22 -2.90
N ASN A 126 6.59 15.00 -3.61
CA ASN A 126 6.58 16.46 -3.45
C ASN A 126 6.12 16.86 -2.05
N ASN A 127 5.14 16.16 -1.48
CA ASN A 127 4.69 16.41 -0.11
C ASN A 127 5.80 16.16 0.90
N ILE A 128 6.54 15.08 0.75
CA ILE A 128 7.67 14.74 1.63
C ILE A 128 8.74 15.81 1.53
N ILE A 129 9.10 16.23 0.32
CA ILE A 129 10.12 17.27 0.11
C ILE A 129 9.67 18.61 0.72
N SER A 130 8.40 18.97 0.51
CA SER A 130 7.85 20.20 1.08
C SER A 130 7.89 20.20 2.61
N ASP A 131 7.55 19.06 3.23
CA ASP A 131 7.59 18.92 4.68
C ASP A 131 9.03 19.02 5.24
N LYS A 132 10.02 18.51 4.52
CA LYS A 132 11.42 18.49 4.97
C LYS A 132 12.17 19.78 4.68
N PHE A 133 11.91 20.43 3.55
CA PHE A 133 12.70 21.58 3.07
C PHE A 133 11.90 22.87 2.96
N GLY A 134 10.61 22.82 3.25
CA GLY A 134 9.71 23.93 3.08
C GLY A 134 9.22 24.07 1.64
N SER A 135 8.25 24.88 1.45
CA SER A 135 7.63 25.09 0.11
C SER A 135 8.15 26.34 -0.55
#